data_5964091ae3b2ed7ab56ff81981bee599
#
_entry.id   5964091ae3b2ed7ab56ff81981bee599
#
_cell.length_a   1.000
_cell.length_b   1.000
_cell.length_c   1.000
_cell.angle_alpha   90.00
_cell.angle_beta   90.00
_cell.angle_gamma   90.00
#
_symmetry.space_group_name_H-M   'P 1'
#
loop_
_entity.id
_entity.type
_entity.pdbx_description
1 polymer ?
#
loop_
_entity_poly.entity_id
_entity_poly.type
_entity_poly.pdbx_seq_one_letter_code
_entity_poly.pdbx_strand_id
1 'polypeptide(L)'
;MNIPIVRLTSLAHGGGCGCKLAPSVLQQLLADQPAAAPYRQLLVGTESPDDAAVWQLDDGTCVIATTDFFMPVVDDPYDFGRIAATNAISDVYAMGGKPIMALAILGIPVDKIAPQTVREILKGGAAVCSSAGIPVAGGHSIDSPEPIYGLAVIGICKTEEVRRKSDAKPGDTTGDGVGNNWHMAMP
;
A
#
# COMPACT_ATOMS: atom_id res chain seq x y z
N MET A 1 -27.31 -8.85 -17.30
CA MET A 1 -27.18 -7.46 -17.78
C MET A 1 -25.82 -7.31 -18.42
N ASN A 2 -25.78 -6.80 -19.66
CA ASN A 2 -24.51 -6.59 -20.36
C ASN A 2 -23.99 -5.20 -19.92
N ILE A 3 -23.09 -5.17 -18.94
CA ILE A 3 -22.46 -3.91 -18.52
C ILE A 3 -21.42 -3.57 -19.59
N PRO A 4 -21.49 -2.37 -20.21
CA PRO A 4 -20.53 -1.96 -21.24
C PRO A 4 -19.10 -1.92 -20.69
N ILE A 5 -18.11 -2.08 -21.56
CA ILE A 5 -16.71 -1.87 -21.20
C ILE A 5 -16.52 -0.39 -20.93
N VAL A 6 -16.23 -0.05 -19.67
CA VAL A 6 -16.03 1.32 -19.21
C VAL A 6 -14.53 1.53 -18.94
N ARG A 7 -14.01 2.68 -19.33
CA ARG A 7 -12.65 3.09 -18.97
C ARG A 7 -12.57 3.32 -17.47
N LEU A 8 -11.70 2.60 -16.78
CA LEU A 8 -11.55 2.68 -15.32
C LEU A 8 -11.23 4.10 -14.85
N THR A 9 -10.34 4.79 -15.56
CA THR A 9 -9.93 6.16 -15.23
C THR A 9 -11.08 7.17 -15.34
N SER A 10 -12.10 6.89 -16.16
CA SER A 10 -13.28 7.76 -16.29
C SER A 10 -14.26 7.68 -15.12
N LEU A 11 -14.08 6.68 -14.24
CA LEU A 11 -14.91 6.49 -13.04
C LEU A 11 -14.27 7.08 -11.78
N ALA A 12 -13.13 7.72 -11.90
CA ALA A 12 -12.37 8.25 -10.78
C ALA A 12 -12.12 9.76 -10.97
N HIS A 13 -12.28 10.55 -9.89
CA HIS A 13 -11.98 11.98 -9.92
C HIS A 13 -10.49 12.32 -9.83
N GLY A 14 -9.64 11.34 -9.58
CA GLY A 14 -8.19 11.42 -9.50
C GLY A 14 -7.58 10.04 -9.66
N GLY A 15 -6.27 9.91 -9.58
CA GLY A 15 -5.58 8.62 -9.71
C GLY A 15 -4.29 8.55 -8.90
N GLY A 16 -3.96 7.34 -8.45
CA GLY A 16 -2.74 7.06 -7.72
C GLY A 16 -2.58 7.88 -6.43
N CYS A 17 -1.34 8.16 -6.08
CA CYS A 17 -1.00 9.00 -4.92
C CYS A 17 -1.51 10.44 -5.02
N GLY A 18 -1.90 10.92 -6.20
CA GLY A 18 -2.50 12.23 -6.40
C GLY A 18 -3.88 12.40 -5.76
N CYS A 19 -4.55 11.30 -5.36
CA CYS A 19 -5.81 11.31 -4.62
C CYS A 19 -5.64 11.46 -3.11
N LYS A 20 -4.42 11.33 -2.58
CA LYS A 20 -4.17 11.44 -1.13
C LYS A 20 -4.48 12.85 -0.65
N LEU A 21 -5.03 12.95 0.56
CA LEU A 21 -5.27 14.26 1.19
C LEU A 21 -3.97 15.03 1.31
N ALA A 22 -4.03 16.35 1.08
CA ALA A 22 -2.88 17.21 1.31
C ALA A 22 -2.41 17.09 2.79
N PRO A 23 -1.10 17.06 3.06
CA PRO A 23 -0.59 16.90 4.42
C PRO A 23 -1.17 17.89 5.43
N SER A 24 -1.40 19.14 5.01
CA SER A 24 -2.01 20.18 5.84
C SER A 24 -3.45 19.88 6.24
N VAL A 25 -4.23 19.26 5.32
CA VAL A 25 -5.60 18.83 5.60
C VAL A 25 -5.58 17.65 6.57
N LEU A 26 -4.69 16.67 6.35
CA LEU A 26 -4.55 15.52 7.23
C LEU A 26 -4.15 15.95 8.64
N GLN A 27 -3.20 16.89 8.78
CA GLN A 27 -2.81 17.47 10.06
C GLN A 27 -3.99 18.11 10.81
N GLN A 28 -4.83 18.87 10.10
CA GLN A 28 -6.03 19.48 10.71
C GLN A 28 -7.01 18.41 11.21
N LEU A 29 -7.22 17.33 10.44
CA LEU A 29 -8.12 16.23 10.82
C LEU A 29 -7.60 15.45 12.05
N LEU A 30 -6.29 15.40 12.23
CA LEU A 30 -5.65 14.67 13.33
C LEU A 30 -5.36 15.55 14.57
N ALA A 31 -5.51 16.89 14.47
CA ALA A 31 -5.10 17.82 15.52
C ALA A 31 -5.79 17.60 16.88
N ASP A 32 -7.04 17.14 16.87
CA ASP A 32 -7.86 16.90 18.07
C ASP A 32 -7.85 15.44 18.51
N GLN A 33 -7.01 14.59 17.92
CA GLN A 33 -6.88 13.20 18.35
C GLN A 33 -6.17 13.17 19.72
N PRO A 34 -6.72 12.41 20.70
CA PRO A 34 -6.03 12.25 21.97
C PRO A 34 -4.66 11.62 21.72
N ALA A 35 -3.62 12.21 22.31
CA ALA A 35 -2.27 11.65 22.24
C ALA A 35 -2.34 10.18 22.70
N ALA A 36 -1.97 9.25 21.83
CA ALA A 36 -1.88 7.86 22.19
C ALA A 36 -0.84 7.71 23.32
N ALA A 37 -1.16 6.89 24.33
CA ALA A 37 -0.17 6.54 25.34
C ALA A 37 1.07 5.95 24.63
N PRO A 38 2.29 6.35 25.02
CA PRO A 38 3.48 5.87 24.34
C PRO A 38 3.63 4.34 24.51
N TYR A 39 3.49 3.63 23.41
CA TYR A 39 3.78 2.20 23.37
C TYR A 39 5.27 2.01 23.10
N ARG A 40 6.01 1.41 24.04
CA ARG A 40 7.46 1.18 23.88
C ARG A 40 7.80 0.31 22.68
N GLN A 41 6.88 -0.57 22.29
CA GLN A 41 7.01 -1.46 21.14
C GLN A 41 6.75 -0.77 19.80
N LEU A 42 6.06 0.39 19.77
CA LEU A 42 5.80 1.14 18.55
C LEU A 42 7.04 1.96 18.21
N LEU A 43 7.88 1.44 17.32
CA LEU A 43 9.13 2.08 16.93
C LEU A 43 8.94 3.18 15.89
N VAL A 44 7.93 3.03 15.01
CA VAL A 44 7.52 4.01 14.00
C VAL A 44 5.99 4.06 14.00
N GLY A 45 5.43 5.23 14.17
CA GLY A 45 3.99 5.47 14.24
C GLY A 45 3.62 6.85 13.70
N THR A 46 2.47 7.36 14.10
CA THR A 46 1.91 8.63 13.61
C THR A 46 2.68 9.89 14.06
N GLU A 47 3.54 9.79 15.06
CA GLU A 47 4.33 10.91 15.58
C GLU A 47 5.44 11.34 14.60
N SER A 48 5.95 10.39 13.82
CA SER A 48 6.94 10.63 12.78
C SER A 48 6.43 9.96 11.50
N PRO A 49 5.80 10.71 10.60
CA PRO A 49 5.22 10.13 9.38
C PRO A 49 6.30 9.48 8.53
N ASP A 50 6.19 8.19 8.37
CA ASP A 50 7.06 7.34 7.57
C ASP A 50 6.22 6.46 6.61
N ASP A 51 6.84 5.57 5.85
CA ASP A 51 6.14 4.78 4.84
C ASP A 51 5.24 3.71 5.45
N ALA A 52 5.60 3.17 6.64
CA ALA A 52 4.80 2.19 7.36
C ALA A 52 4.96 2.30 8.87
N ALA A 53 4.01 1.74 9.61
CA ALA A 53 4.14 1.53 11.04
C ALA A 53 5.07 0.35 11.34
N VAL A 54 5.85 0.46 12.43
CA VAL A 54 6.77 -0.60 12.87
C VAL A 54 6.54 -0.91 14.35
N TRP A 55 6.19 -2.17 14.63
CA TRP A 55 5.97 -2.69 15.97
C TRP A 55 7.02 -3.75 16.33
N GLN A 56 7.72 -3.56 17.43
CA GLN A 56 8.72 -4.53 17.92
C GLN A 56 8.06 -5.58 18.82
N LEU A 57 8.36 -6.85 18.56
CA LEU A 57 8.03 -7.98 19.41
C LEU A 57 9.11 -8.23 20.47
N ASP A 58 8.81 -9.04 21.48
CA ASP A 58 9.71 -9.30 22.61
C ASP A 58 11.03 -10.00 22.21
N ASP A 59 11.03 -10.70 21.08
CA ASP A 59 12.21 -11.40 20.53
C ASP A 59 13.10 -10.53 19.63
N GLY A 60 12.80 -9.23 19.52
CA GLY A 60 13.50 -8.28 18.66
C GLY A 60 13.11 -8.36 17.18
N THR A 61 12.10 -9.17 16.84
CA THR A 61 11.47 -9.13 15.52
C THR A 61 10.56 -7.91 15.43
N CYS A 62 10.60 -7.19 14.32
CA CYS A 62 9.69 -6.09 14.04
C CYS A 62 8.63 -6.52 13.02
N VAL A 63 7.39 -6.16 13.29
CA VAL A 63 6.26 -6.24 12.36
C VAL A 63 6.13 -4.88 11.68
N ILE A 64 6.17 -4.87 10.35
CA ILE A 64 5.91 -3.70 9.52
C ILE A 64 4.50 -3.83 8.96
N ALA A 65 3.70 -2.78 9.08
CA ALA A 65 2.32 -2.76 8.58
C ALA A 65 2.06 -1.46 7.83
N THR A 66 1.63 -1.60 6.59
CA THR A 66 1.20 -0.48 5.73
C THR A 66 -0.16 -0.74 5.12
N THR A 67 -0.80 0.32 4.67
CA THR A 67 -2.05 0.27 3.90
C THR A 67 -1.97 1.31 2.80
N ASP A 68 -1.92 0.88 1.55
CA ASP A 68 -1.97 1.78 0.41
C ASP A 68 -2.96 1.29 -0.64
N PHE A 69 -3.86 2.19 -1.04
CA PHE A 69 -4.88 1.96 -2.05
C PHE A 69 -5.24 3.27 -2.73
N PHE A 70 -5.67 3.20 -3.98
CA PHE A 70 -6.04 4.39 -4.75
C PHE A 70 -6.99 4.06 -5.90
N MET A 71 -7.47 5.10 -6.54
CA MET A 71 -8.31 5.04 -7.74
C MET A 71 -7.45 4.74 -8.98
N PRO A 72 -8.03 4.20 -10.06
CA PRO A 72 -7.32 3.82 -11.27
C PRO A 72 -6.47 4.93 -11.87
N VAL A 73 -5.24 4.59 -12.22
CA VAL A 73 -4.27 5.43 -12.95
C VAL A 73 -4.13 5.01 -14.41
N VAL A 74 -4.63 3.82 -14.74
CA VAL A 74 -4.67 3.26 -16.10
C VAL A 74 -6.02 2.59 -16.36
N ASP A 75 -6.38 2.41 -17.63
CA ASP A 75 -7.65 1.79 -18.01
C ASP A 75 -7.57 0.26 -18.05
N ASP A 76 -6.38 -0.30 -18.28
CA ASP A 76 -6.18 -1.75 -18.21
C ASP A 76 -6.34 -2.25 -16.78
N PRO A 77 -7.32 -3.15 -16.50
CA PRO A 77 -7.61 -3.58 -15.15
C PRO A 77 -6.51 -4.45 -14.54
N TYR A 78 -5.83 -5.26 -15.34
CA TYR A 78 -4.75 -6.10 -14.86
C TYR A 78 -3.54 -5.25 -14.46
N ASP A 79 -3.17 -4.27 -15.27
CA ASP A 79 -2.09 -3.34 -14.97
C ASP A 79 -2.42 -2.43 -13.80
N PHE A 80 -3.68 -1.96 -13.66
CA PHE A 80 -4.10 -1.23 -12.47
C PHE A 80 -3.87 -2.06 -11.20
N GLY A 81 -4.27 -3.34 -11.21
CA GLY A 81 -4.04 -4.26 -10.09
C GLY A 81 -2.55 -4.43 -9.77
N ARG A 82 -1.70 -4.55 -10.80
CA ARG A 82 -0.24 -4.66 -10.64
C ARG A 82 0.36 -3.40 -10.01
N ILE A 83 0.02 -2.23 -10.54
CA ILE A 83 0.55 -0.94 -10.05
C ILE A 83 0.17 -0.74 -8.59
N ALA A 84 -1.10 -0.97 -8.22
CA ALA A 84 -1.56 -0.79 -6.86
C ALA A 84 -0.88 -1.74 -5.87
N ALA A 85 -0.71 -3.01 -6.24
CA ALA A 85 -0.02 -3.99 -5.39
C ALA A 85 1.47 -3.66 -5.23
N THR A 86 2.15 -3.27 -6.31
CA THR A 86 3.57 -2.87 -6.28
C THR A 86 3.77 -1.69 -5.35
N ASN A 87 2.91 -0.67 -5.45
CA ASN A 87 2.98 0.52 -4.62
C ASN A 87 2.83 0.17 -3.12
N ALA A 88 1.84 -0.64 -2.76
CA ALA A 88 1.63 -1.02 -1.36
C ALA A 88 2.77 -1.90 -0.79
N ILE A 89 3.35 -2.80 -1.59
CA ILE A 89 4.47 -3.65 -1.15
C ILE A 89 5.75 -2.82 -0.98
N SER A 90 5.94 -1.77 -1.77
CA SER A 90 7.16 -0.94 -1.74
C SER A 90 7.42 -0.32 -0.37
N ASP A 91 6.37 0.04 0.38
CA ASP A 91 6.49 0.61 1.71
C ASP A 91 7.20 -0.34 2.70
N VAL A 92 6.91 -1.65 2.61
CA VAL A 92 7.58 -2.65 3.46
C VAL A 92 9.07 -2.71 3.13
N TYR A 93 9.43 -2.67 1.85
CA TYR A 93 10.84 -2.65 1.44
C TYR A 93 11.54 -1.35 1.84
N ALA A 94 10.85 -0.21 1.72
CA ALA A 94 11.39 1.09 2.13
C ALA A 94 11.74 1.13 3.62
N MET A 95 10.96 0.45 4.46
CA MET A 95 11.21 0.30 5.89
C MET A 95 12.29 -0.74 6.24
N GLY A 96 12.95 -1.34 5.25
CA GLY A 96 13.98 -2.39 5.44
C GLY A 96 13.42 -3.79 5.69
N GLY A 97 12.12 -3.99 5.45
CA GLY A 97 11.44 -5.24 5.74
C GLY A 97 11.30 -6.19 4.56
N LYS A 98 10.96 -7.42 4.89
CA LYS A 98 10.55 -8.46 3.94
C LYS A 98 9.03 -8.65 4.08
N PRO A 99 8.24 -8.45 3.02
CA PRO A 99 6.81 -8.72 3.06
C PRO A 99 6.56 -10.22 3.29
N ILE A 100 5.48 -10.55 4.02
CA ILE A 100 5.11 -11.94 4.33
C ILE A 100 3.69 -12.29 3.89
N MET A 101 2.80 -11.34 3.83
CA MET A 101 1.44 -11.51 3.33
C MET A 101 0.79 -10.17 2.99
N ALA A 102 -0.28 -10.21 2.20
CA ALA A 102 -1.11 -9.06 1.89
C ALA A 102 -2.60 -9.36 2.09
N LEU A 103 -3.38 -8.32 2.38
CA LEU A 103 -4.83 -8.31 2.40
C LEU A 103 -5.34 -7.33 1.35
N ALA A 104 -6.21 -7.77 0.45
CA ALA A 104 -6.75 -6.92 -0.61
C ALA A 104 -7.81 -5.96 -0.07
N ILE A 105 -7.73 -4.70 -0.51
CA ILE A 105 -8.74 -3.67 -0.26
C ILE A 105 -9.37 -3.34 -1.62
N LEU A 106 -10.67 -3.54 -1.73
CA LEU A 106 -11.41 -3.39 -2.98
C LEU A 106 -12.69 -2.59 -2.77
N GLY A 107 -12.84 -1.49 -3.47
CA GLY A 107 -14.12 -0.78 -3.61
C GLY A 107 -14.51 -0.74 -5.08
N ILE A 108 -15.75 -1.09 -5.40
CA ILE A 108 -16.21 -1.20 -6.79
C ILE A 108 -17.63 -0.69 -6.92
N PRO A 109 -17.93 0.21 -7.89
CA PRO A 109 -19.30 0.52 -8.25
C PRO A 109 -19.90 -0.66 -9.03
N VAL A 110 -20.64 -1.51 -8.31
CA VAL A 110 -21.12 -2.82 -8.83
C VAL A 110 -22.10 -2.70 -10.00
N ASP A 111 -22.73 -1.55 -10.16
CA ASP A 111 -23.63 -1.23 -11.27
C ASP A 111 -22.91 -0.75 -12.54
N LYS A 112 -21.64 -0.36 -12.43
CA LYS A 112 -20.84 0.24 -13.53
C LYS A 112 -19.71 -0.63 -14.03
N ILE A 113 -19.17 -1.51 -13.20
CA ILE A 113 -17.99 -2.34 -13.54
C ILE A 113 -18.41 -3.81 -13.63
N ALA A 114 -18.12 -4.42 -14.79
CA ALA A 114 -18.40 -5.84 -14.99
C ALA A 114 -17.54 -6.72 -14.05
N PRO A 115 -18.07 -7.82 -13.52
CA PRO A 115 -17.32 -8.75 -12.66
C PRO A 115 -16.03 -9.30 -13.30
N GLN A 116 -15.97 -9.37 -14.63
CA GLN A 116 -14.78 -9.78 -15.35
C GLN A 116 -13.64 -8.77 -15.17
N THR A 117 -13.93 -7.47 -15.26
CA THR A 117 -12.95 -6.38 -15.04
C THR A 117 -12.38 -6.46 -13.62
N VAL A 118 -13.24 -6.68 -12.62
CA VAL A 118 -12.81 -6.84 -11.23
C VAL A 118 -11.87 -8.04 -11.08
N ARG A 119 -12.18 -9.16 -11.73
CA ARG A 119 -11.30 -10.35 -11.72
C ARG A 119 -9.91 -10.05 -12.28
N GLU A 120 -9.80 -9.26 -13.35
CA GLU A 120 -8.50 -8.88 -13.91
C GLU A 120 -7.71 -7.96 -12.96
N ILE A 121 -8.35 -7.01 -12.27
CA ILE A 121 -7.69 -6.21 -11.22
C ILE A 121 -7.09 -7.12 -10.14
N LEU A 122 -7.90 -8.04 -9.60
CA LEU A 122 -7.45 -8.97 -8.56
C LEU A 122 -6.32 -9.89 -9.03
N LYS A 123 -6.38 -10.37 -10.28
CA LYS A 123 -5.30 -11.17 -10.88
C LYS A 123 -3.99 -10.38 -10.99
N GLY A 124 -4.07 -9.11 -11.40
CA GLY A 124 -2.89 -8.23 -11.48
C GLY A 124 -2.22 -8.09 -10.12
N GLY A 125 -2.99 -7.79 -9.08
CA GLY A 125 -2.47 -7.70 -7.71
C GLY A 125 -1.89 -9.02 -7.20
N ALA A 126 -2.60 -10.14 -7.43
CA ALA A 126 -2.13 -11.47 -7.04
C ALA A 126 -0.82 -11.87 -7.75
N ALA A 127 -0.65 -11.49 -9.02
CA ALA A 127 0.58 -11.76 -9.77
C ALA A 127 1.81 -11.07 -9.16
N VAL A 128 1.66 -9.81 -8.75
CA VAL A 128 2.75 -9.07 -8.07
C VAL A 128 3.05 -9.69 -6.70
N CYS A 129 2.04 -10.00 -5.90
CA CYS A 129 2.23 -10.68 -4.61
C CYS A 129 2.96 -12.02 -4.79
N SER A 130 2.57 -12.82 -5.80
CA SER A 130 3.24 -14.08 -6.12
C SER A 130 4.71 -13.88 -6.51
N SER A 131 5.01 -12.85 -7.31
CA SER A 131 6.39 -12.52 -7.69
C SER A 131 7.23 -12.07 -6.47
N ALA A 132 6.61 -11.40 -5.51
CA ALA A 132 7.24 -11.05 -4.24
C ALA A 132 7.32 -12.23 -3.25
N GLY A 133 6.80 -13.40 -3.62
CA GLY A 133 6.81 -14.61 -2.79
C GLY A 133 5.83 -14.57 -1.62
N ILE A 134 4.76 -13.79 -1.70
CA ILE A 134 3.76 -13.64 -0.63
C ILE A 134 2.35 -13.99 -1.11
N PRO A 135 1.48 -14.54 -0.25
CA PRO A 135 0.08 -14.75 -0.56
C PRO A 135 -0.74 -13.45 -0.41
N VAL A 136 -1.81 -13.32 -1.19
CA VAL A 136 -2.98 -12.52 -0.82
C VAL A 136 -3.82 -13.39 0.11
N ALA A 137 -3.75 -13.14 1.42
CA ALA A 137 -4.32 -14.01 2.46
C ALA A 137 -5.80 -13.73 2.77
N GLY A 138 -6.38 -12.73 2.13
CA GLY A 138 -7.76 -12.30 2.32
C GLY A 138 -7.94 -10.84 1.94
N GLY A 139 -8.91 -10.18 2.57
CA GLY A 139 -9.15 -8.77 2.31
C GLY A 139 -10.57 -8.33 2.64
N HIS A 140 -10.92 -7.13 2.20
CA HIS A 140 -12.24 -6.56 2.37
C HIS A 140 -12.72 -5.91 1.07
N SER A 141 -14.00 -6.05 0.77
CA SER A 141 -14.61 -5.45 -0.43
C SER A 141 -15.91 -4.74 -0.08
N ILE A 142 -16.11 -3.59 -0.71
CA ILE A 142 -17.31 -2.77 -0.54
C ILE A 142 -17.87 -2.33 -1.89
N ASP A 143 -19.17 -2.05 -1.93
CA ASP A 143 -19.76 -1.22 -2.98
C ASP A 143 -19.36 0.23 -2.74
N SER A 144 -18.85 0.90 -3.76
CA SER A 144 -18.24 2.23 -3.66
C SER A 144 -18.57 3.04 -4.92
N PRO A 145 -18.79 4.36 -4.83
CA PRO A 145 -19.08 5.19 -5.99
C PRO A 145 -17.98 5.22 -7.04
N GLU A 146 -16.74 5.04 -6.61
CA GLU A 146 -15.54 5.03 -7.45
C GLU A 146 -14.75 3.74 -7.22
N PRO A 147 -14.08 3.21 -8.25
CA PRO A 147 -13.24 2.04 -8.08
C PRO A 147 -11.99 2.39 -7.28
N ILE A 148 -11.69 1.60 -6.27
CA ILE A 148 -10.43 1.64 -5.52
C ILE A 148 -9.86 0.23 -5.40
N TYR A 149 -8.55 0.12 -5.47
CA TYR A 149 -7.83 -1.11 -5.20
C TYR A 149 -6.48 -0.83 -4.56
N GLY A 150 -6.07 -1.71 -3.68
CA GLY A 150 -4.77 -1.71 -3.04
C GLY A 150 -4.65 -2.83 -2.03
N LEU A 151 -3.64 -2.74 -1.20
CA LEU A 151 -3.33 -3.77 -0.22
C LEU A 151 -3.05 -3.16 1.16
N ALA A 152 -3.40 -3.90 2.19
CA ALA A 152 -2.68 -3.83 3.45
C ALA A 152 -1.59 -4.89 3.43
N VAL A 153 -0.33 -4.50 3.63
CA VAL A 153 0.81 -5.40 3.55
C VAL A 153 1.47 -5.52 4.90
N ILE A 154 1.76 -6.77 5.28
CA ILE A 154 2.50 -7.08 6.50
C ILE A 154 3.87 -7.59 6.11
N GLY A 155 4.90 -7.03 6.76
CA GLY A 155 6.28 -7.46 6.62
C GLY A 155 6.95 -7.67 7.96
N ILE A 156 8.15 -8.21 7.94
CA ILE A 156 9.00 -8.41 9.11
C ILE A 156 10.44 -8.01 8.81
N CYS A 157 11.14 -7.56 9.86
CA CYS A 157 12.60 -7.36 9.85
C CYS A 157 13.16 -7.55 11.26
N LYS A 158 14.47 -7.43 11.41
CA LYS A 158 15.10 -7.25 12.72
C LYS A 158 15.11 -5.77 13.10
N THR A 159 15.21 -5.47 14.39
CA THR A 159 15.22 -4.08 14.89
C THR A 159 16.32 -3.24 14.25
N GLU A 160 17.49 -3.80 14.03
CA GLU A 160 18.65 -3.15 13.40
C GLU A 160 18.51 -2.92 11.90
N GLU A 161 17.53 -3.56 11.26
CA GLU A 161 17.24 -3.43 9.82
C GLU A 161 16.21 -2.34 9.53
N VAL A 162 15.51 -1.84 10.58
CA VAL A 162 14.48 -0.80 10.40
C VAL A 162 15.08 0.46 9.79
N ARG A 163 14.50 0.93 8.69
CA ARG A 163 14.88 2.15 7.99
C ARG A 163 13.85 3.22 8.25
N ARG A 164 14.30 4.39 8.71
CA ARG A 164 13.43 5.56 8.94
C ARG A 164 13.91 6.73 8.07
N LYS A 165 12.99 7.51 7.56
CA LYS A 165 13.32 8.75 6.84
C LYS A 165 14.17 9.70 7.68
N SER A 166 13.93 9.72 9.00
CA SER A 166 14.68 10.55 9.96
C SER A 166 16.14 10.16 10.12
N ASP A 167 16.52 8.93 9.75
CA ASP A 167 17.88 8.42 9.92
C ASP A 167 18.81 8.80 8.75
N ALA A 168 18.27 9.38 7.68
CA ALA A 168 19.03 9.83 6.51
C ALA A 168 20.05 10.91 6.88
N LYS A 169 21.28 10.76 6.38
CA LYS A 169 22.41 11.66 6.64
C LYS A 169 22.95 12.26 5.34
N PRO A 170 23.56 13.47 5.39
CA PRO A 170 24.27 14.00 4.24
C PRO A 170 25.37 13.04 3.78
N GLY A 171 25.33 12.67 2.51
CA GLY A 171 26.26 11.69 1.90
C GLY A 171 25.65 10.30 1.69
N ASP A 172 24.48 10.02 2.25
CA ASP A 172 23.75 8.79 1.93
C ASP A 172 23.31 8.84 0.46
N THR A 173 23.51 7.72 -0.24
CA THR A 173 23.03 7.59 -1.62
C THR A 173 21.63 7.01 -1.62
N THR A 174 20.69 7.71 -2.21
CA THR A 174 19.28 7.25 -2.35
C THR A 174 19.12 6.07 -3.32
N GLY A 175 20.23 5.60 -3.93
CA GLY A 175 20.18 4.59 -4.99
C GLY A 175 20.09 3.14 -4.52
N ASP A 176 20.63 2.82 -3.37
CA ASP A 176 20.90 1.41 -3.03
C ASP A 176 19.81 0.72 -2.20
N GLY A 177 18.84 1.47 -1.68
CA GLY A 177 17.73 0.90 -0.91
C GLY A 177 16.40 0.84 -1.67
N VAL A 178 16.06 1.91 -2.40
CA VAL A 178 14.75 2.02 -3.07
C VAL A 178 14.85 1.64 -4.55
N GLY A 179 15.97 1.99 -5.23
CA GLY A 179 16.14 1.72 -6.66
C GLY A 179 16.23 0.22 -6.99
N ASN A 180 16.88 -0.57 -6.16
CA ASN A 180 17.02 -2.01 -6.42
C ASN A 180 15.78 -2.81 -6.05
N ASN A 181 14.96 -2.34 -5.12
CA ASN A 181 13.73 -3.02 -4.73
C ASN A 181 12.60 -2.83 -5.75
N TRP A 182 12.56 -1.69 -6.46
CA TRP A 182 11.63 -1.47 -7.56
C TRP A 182 11.86 -2.44 -8.73
N HIS A 183 13.11 -2.83 -8.99
CA HIS A 183 13.44 -3.82 -10.02
C HIS A 183 13.07 -5.26 -9.63
N MET A 184 12.99 -5.56 -8.33
CA MET A 184 12.55 -6.89 -7.88
C MET A 184 11.02 -7.03 -7.78
N ALA A 185 10.29 -5.93 -7.71
CA ALA A 185 8.83 -5.94 -7.66
C ALA A 185 8.17 -5.88 -9.06
N MET A 186 8.96 -5.65 -10.11
CA MET A 186 8.49 -5.69 -11.50
C MET A 186 9.07 -6.93 -12.19
N PRO A 187 8.24 -7.89 -12.57
CA PRO A 187 8.65 -9.00 -13.42
C PRO A 187 9.04 -8.54 -14.81
#